data_db11fb4fa3ee78d1768175b144aa3100
#
_entry.id   db11fb4fa3ee78d1768175b144aa3100
#
_cell.length_a   1.000
_cell.length_b   1.000
_cell.length_c   1.000
_cell.angle_alpha   90.00
_cell.angle_beta   90.00
_cell.angle_gamma   90.00
#
_symmetry.space_group_name_H-M   'P 1'
#
loop_
_entity.id
_entity.type
_entity.pdbx_description
1 polymer ?
#
loop_
_entity_poly.entity_id
_entity_poly.type
_entity_poly.pdbx_seq_one_letter_code
_entity_poly.pdbx_strand_id
1 'polypeptide(L)'
;MTLVADCSVVIRLLSSLPGDDELRVRMARTVHAPALIDAEVSSVVRGLTITAKPGVRITPERATLMLTDYAGLRIVRHPMRPLQARVFELRHNFTAYDAMYVALAERLSLPVLTDDGRFAGTPGHHAEIQYQPRPGL
;
A
#
# COMPACT_ATOMS: atom_id res chain seq x y z
N MET A 1 -15.85 8.36 2.24
CA MET A 1 -15.76 7.10 1.49
C MET A 1 -14.46 6.40 1.83
N THR A 2 -14.52 5.11 2.03
CA THR A 2 -13.33 4.33 2.34
C THR A 2 -12.60 3.91 1.04
N LEU A 3 -11.45 3.27 1.19
CA LEU A 3 -10.58 2.92 0.07
C LEU A 3 -9.76 1.66 0.38
N VAL A 4 -9.15 1.10 -0.64
CA VAL A 4 -8.11 0.08 -0.52
C VAL A 4 -6.76 0.79 -0.55
N ALA A 5 -5.97 0.63 0.50
CA ALA A 5 -4.66 1.27 0.62
C ALA A 5 -3.57 0.31 0.18
N ASP A 6 -2.82 0.69 -0.85
CA ASP A 6 -1.63 -0.03 -1.26
C ASP A 6 -0.52 0.15 -0.21
N CYS A 7 0.36 -0.83 -0.10
CA CYS A 7 1.49 -0.79 0.84
C CYS A 7 2.31 0.49 0.71
N SER A 8 2.49 1.01 -0.50
CA SER A 8 3.28 2.21 -0.75
C SER A 8 2.81 3.43 0.05
N VAL A 9 1.48 3.67 0.08
CA VAL A 9 0.94 4.83 0.81
C VAL A 9 0.96 4.60 2.32
N VAL A 10 0.83 3.36 2.77
CA VAL A 10 0.96 3.02 4.19
C VAL A 10 2.39 3.31 4.66
N ILE A 11 3.40 2.89 3.90
CA ILE A 11 4.80 3.17 4.24
C ILE A 11 5.06 4.68 4.27
N ARG A 12 4.53 5.44 3.31
CA ARG A 12 4.65 6.91 3.32
C ARG A 12 4.03 7.53 4.56
N LEU A 13 2.84 7.06 4.94
CA LEU A 13 2.17 7.53 6.16
C LEU A 13 3.04 7.28 7.39
N LEU A 14 3.62 6.09 7.50
CA LEU A 14 4.50 5.71 8.62
C LEU A 14 5.81 6.49 8.62
N SER A 15 6.27 6.95 7.47
CA SER A 15 7.51 7.72 7.36
C SER A 15 7.37 9.16 7.82
N SER A 16 6.15 9.68 7.93
CA SER A 16 5.83 11.03 8.44
C SER A 16 6.61 12.13 7.71
N LEU A 17 6.70 12.04 6.39
CA LEU A 17 7.45 13.00 5.58
C LEU A 17 6.69 14.33 5.47
N PRO A 18 7.42 15.48 5.35
CA PRO A 18 6.80 16.76 5.03
C PRO A 18 6.04 16.69 3.69
N GLY A 19 4.89 17.37 3.61
CA GLY A 19 4.09 17.41 2.38
C GLY A 19 3.06 16.31 2.24
N ASP A 20 2.97 15.39 3.20
CA ASP A 20 2.02 14.28 3.18
C ASP A 20 0.76 14.55 4.01
N ASP A 21 0.41 15.81 4.26
CA ASP A 21 -0.78 16.16 5.04
C ASP A 21 -2.07 15.68 4.38
N GLU A 22 -2.18 15.81 3.06
CA GLU A 22 -3.32 15.31 2.31
C GLU A 22 -3.45 13.78 2.46
N LEU A 23 -2.34 13.07 2.39
CA LEU A 23 -2.32 11.62 2.58
C LEU A 23 -2.82 11.26 3.98
N ARG A 24 -2.38 11.98 5.01
CA ARG A 24 -2.85 11.76 6.38
C ARG A 24 -4.35 11.92 6.50
N VAL A 25 -4.91 12.95 5.86
CA VAL A 25 -6.36 13.18 5.85
C VAL A 25 -7.10 12.03 5.17
N ARG A 26 -6.62 11.60 4.01
CA ARG A 26 -7.24 10.50 3.25
C ARG A 26 -7.17 9.16 3.99
N MET A 27 -6.11 8.94 4.78
CA MET A 27 -5.89 7.70 5.52
C MET A 27 -6.43 7.74 6.95
N ALA A 28 -6.98 8.86 7.41
CA ALA A 28 -7.50 9.03 8.78
C ALA A 28 -8.88 8.39 8.97
N ARG A 29 -9.05 7.18 8.47
CA ARG A 29 -10.30 6.41 8.52
C ARG A 29 -9.96 4.93 8.47
N THR A 30 -10.98 4.08 8.57
CA THR A 30 -10.80 2.66 8.31
C THR A 30 -10.53 2.47 6.82
N VAL A 31 -9.44 1.79 6.50
CA VAL A 31 -9.08 1.44 5.12
C VAL A 31 -9.07 -0.08 4.96
N HIS A 32 -9.07 -0.55 3.74
CA HIS A 32 -9.08 -1.98 3.42
C HIS A 32 -7.79 -2.37 2.73
N ALA A 33 -7.36 -3.60 2.94
CA ALA A 33 -6.19 -4.17 2.25
C ALA A 33 -6.28 -5.68 2.22
N PRO A 34 -5.64 -6.36 1.26
CA PRO A 34 -5.46 -7.80 1.36
C PRO A 34 -4.57 -8.11 2.56
N ALA A 35 -4.76 -9.27 3.18
CA ALA A 35 -3.97 -9.70 4.34
C ALA A 35 -2.45 -9.69 4.06
N LEU A 36 -2.06 -9.78 2.80
CA LEU A 36 -0.69 -9.64 2.32
C LEU A 36 0.01 -8.38 2.86
N ILE A 37 -0.72 -7.31 3.15
CA ILE A 37 -0.12 -6.02 3.53
C ILE A 37 0.78 -6.16 4.76
N ASP A 38 0.46 -7.03 5.70
CA ASP A 38 1.28 -7.22 6.90
C ASP A 38 2.68 -7.74 6.54
N ALA A 39 2.76 -8.68 5.60
CA ALA A 39 4.04 -9.20 5.13
C ALA A 39 4.80 -8.15 4.32
N GLU A 40 4.12 -7.40 3.48
CA GLU A 40 4.76 -6.37 2.66
C GLU A 40 5.33 -5.23 3.50
N VAL A 41 4.56 -4.73 4.47
CA VAL A 41 5.05 -3.70 5.41
C VAL A 41 6.26 -4.21 6.17
N SER A 42 6.21 -5.43 6.68
CA SER A 42 7.35 -6.05 7.38
C SER A 42 8.57 -6.15 6.48
N SER A 43 8.38 -6.52 5.22
CA SER A 43 9.47 -6.62 4.25
C SER A 43 10.12 -5.27 3.97
N VAL A 44 9.32 -4.23 3.77
CA VAL A 44 9.84 -2.88 3.51
C VAL A 44 10.59 -2.34 4.73
N VAL A 45 10.00 -2.44 5.91
CA VAL A 45 10.64 -1.94 7.15
C VAL A 45 11.95 -2.67 7.41
N ARG A 46 11.96 -4.00 7.24
CA ARG A 46 13.20 -4.79 7.32
C ARG A 46 14.24 -4.26 6.34
N GLY A 47 13.86 -4.10 5.08
CA GLY A 47 14.77 -3.62 4.03
C GLY A 47 15.40 -2.27 4.37
N LEU A 48 14.61 -1.35 4.96
CA LEU A 48 15.11 -0.04 5.36
C LEU A 48 16.16 -0.10 6.47
N THR A 49 16.15 -1.14 7.30
CA THR A 49 17.14 -1.28 8.39
C THR A 49 18.46 -1.89 7.92
N ILE A 50 18.48 -2.59 6.79
CA ILE A 50 19.67 -3.30 6.32
C ILE A 50 20.22 -2.80 4.98
N THR A 51 19.53 -1.84 4.35
CA THR A 51 19.95 -1.31 3.04
C THR A 51 21.33 -0.67 3.11
N ALA A 52 22.12 -0.86 2.06
CA ALA A 52 23.41 -0.17 1.89
C ALA A 52 23.26 1.19 1.19
N LYS A 53 22.07 1.58 0.75
CA LYS A 53 21.82 2.84 0.05
C LYS A 53 22.11 4.02 0.98
N PRO A 54 22.97 4.98 0.57
CA PRO A 54 23.26 6.15 1.38
C PRO A 54 22.00 6.99 1.64
N GLY A 55 21.82 7.40 2.90
CA GLY A 55 20.71 8.29 3.29
C GLY A 55 19.33 7.62 3.38
N VAL A 56 19.25 6.31 3.17
CA VAL A 56 17.97 5.57 3.15
C VAL A 56 17.79 4.74 4.42
N ARG A 57 18.89 4.24 4.99
CA ARG A 57 18.81 3.34 6.15
C ARG A 57 18.20 4.04 7.36
N ILE A 58 17.29 3.34 8.03
CA ILE A 58 16.72 3.78 9.30
C ILE A 58 17.28 2.95 10.46
N THR A 59 17.19 3.51 11.68
CA THR A 59 17.63 2.79 12.88
C THR A 59 16.61 1.72 13.25
N PRO A 60 17.06 0.66 14.01
CA PRO A 60 16.11 -0.32 14.56
C PRO A 60 15.03 0.33 15.44
N GLU A 61 15.36 1.38 16.19
CA GLU A 61 14.42 2.11 17.03
C GLU A 61 13.35 2.79 16.18
N ARG A 62 13.73 3.42 15.07
CA ARG A 62 12.79 4.03 14.13
C ARG A 62 11.89 2.97 13.51
N ALA A 63 12.45 1.83 13.12
CA ALA A 63 11.68 0.71 12.57
C ALA A 63 10.63 0.20 13.56
N THR A 64 11.00 0.08 14.83
CA THR A 64 10.06 -0.33 15.89
C THR A 64 8.91 0.65 16.03
N LEU A 65 9.19 1.96 15.99
CA LEU A 65 8.16 2.98 16.04
C LEU A 65 7.22 2.90 14.83
N MET A 66 7.76 2.68 13.62
CA MET A 66 6.94 2.51 12.43
C MET A 66 5.99 1.32 12.56
N LEU A 67 6.47 0.19 13.08
CA LEU A 67 5.64 -0.99 13.26
C LEU A 67 4.58 -0.78 14.36
N THR A 68 4.92 -0.05 15.42
CA THR A 68 3.96 0.32 16.46
C THR A 68 2.85 1.21 15.90
N ASP A 69 3.23 2.21 15.10
CA ASP A 69 2.27 3.10 14.44
C ASP A 69 1.39 2.32 13.45
N TYR A 70 1.99 1.39 12.71
CA TYR A 70 1.26 0.51 11.81
C TYR A 70 0.19 -0.30 12.55
N ALA A 71 0.54 -0.85 13.70
CA ALA A 71 -0.40 -1.63 14.51
C ALA A 71 -1.59 -0.80 14.99
N GLY A 72 -1.43 0.51 15.09
CA GLY A 72 -2.51 1.44 15.47
C GLY A 72 -3.43 1.86 14.32
N LEU A 73 -3.08 1.55 13.07
CA LEU A 73 -3.92 1.91 11.92
C LEU A 73 -5.17 1.02 11.86
N ARG A 74 -6.27 1.61 11.44
CA ARG A 74 -7.52 0.86 11.26
C ARG A 74 -7.57 0.28 9.85
N ILE A 75 -7.01 -0.91 9.69
CA ILE A 75 -6.98 -1.64 8.45
C ILE A 75 -7.85 -2.88 8.56
N VAL A 76 -8.85 -2.99 7.71
CA VAL A 76 -9.63 -4.22 7.56
C VAL A 76 -8.89 -5.11 6.56
N ARG A 77 -8.38 -6.22 7.04
CA ARG A 77 -7.64 -7.19 6.22
C ARG A 77 -8.60 -8.19 5.61
N HIS A 78 -8.41 -8.47 4.34
CA HIS A 78 -9.24 -9.41 3.61
C HIS A 78 -8.44 -10.65 3.20
N PRO A 79 -9.05 -11.85 3.24
CA PRO A 79 -8.34 -13.06 2.83
C PRO A 79 -7.99 -13.00 1.34
N MET A 80 -6.82 -13.52 1.00
CA MET A 80 -6.31 -13.49 -0.37
C MET A 80 -6.90 -14.60 -1.25
N ARG A 81 -7.29 -15.72 -0.64
CA ARG A 81 -7.74 -16.88 -1.41
C ARG A 81 -8.88 -16.57 -2.38
N PRO A 82 -9.94 -15.85 -1.98
CA PRO A 82 -11.02 -15.51 -2.92
C PRO A 82 -10.58 -14.61 -4.08
N LEU A 83 -9.40 -14.00 -4.00
CA LEU A 83 -8.89 -13.10 -5.03
C LEU A 83 -8.03 -13.81 -6.08
N GLN A 84 -7.62 -15.06 -5.82
CA GLN A 84 -6.60 -15.73 -6.63
C GLN A 84 -6.99 -15.90 -8.10
N ALA A 85 -8.24 -16.21 -8.39
CA ALA A 85 -8.68 -16.39 -9.78
C ALA A 85 -8.54 -15.07 -10.56
N ARG A 86 -8.97 -13.96 -9.96
CA ARG A 86 -8.86 -12.64 -10.61
C ARG A 86 -7.40 -12.19 -10.73
N VAL A 87 -6.60 -12.46 -9.73
CA VAL A 87 -5.15 -12.18 -9.76
C VAL A 87 -4.51 -12.91 -10.95
N PHE A 88 -4.87 -14.17 -11.19
CA PHE A 88 -4.35 -14.91 -12.33
C PHE A 88 -4.79 -14.31 -13.66
N GLU A 89 -6.03 -13.84 -13.77
CA GLU A 89 -6.51 -13.16 -14.98
C GLU A 89 -5.72 -11.87 -15.27
N LEU A 90 -5.22 -11.20 -14.23
CA LEU A 90 -4.45 -9.96 -14.34
C LEU A 90 -2.94 -10.19 -14.55
N ARG A 91 -2.48 -11.42 -14.69
CA ARG A 91 -1.06 -11.79 -14.69
C ARG A 91 -0.18 -11.10 -15.71
N HIS A 92 -0.73 -10.69 -16.84
CA HIS A 92 0.04 -10.00 -17.87
C HIS A 92 0.19 -8.50 -17.61
N ASN A 93 -0.59 -7.96 -16.68
CA ASN A 93 -0.66 -6.51 -16.42
C ASN A 93 -0.07 -6.12 -15.06
N PHE A 94 -0.13 -7.04 -14.08
CA PHE A 94 0.35 -6.80 -12.72
C PHE A 94 1.14 -7.99 -12.20
N THR A 95 2.07 -7.73 -11.27
CA THR A 95 2.58 -8.81 -10.42
C THR A 95 1.44 -9.38 -9.59
N ALA A 96 1.60 -10.59 -9.08
CA ALA A 96 0.56 -11.19 -8.23
C ALA A 96 0.27 -10.33 -7.00
N TYR A 97 1.30 -9.73 -6.40
CA TYR A 97 1.14 -8.89 -5.21
C TYR A 97 0.31 -7.64 -5.51
N ASP A 98 0.66 -6.90 -6.55
CA ASP A 98 -0.10 -5.71 -6.96
C ASP A 98 -1.52 -6.05 -7.38
N ALA A 99 -1.70 -7.16 -8.09
CA ALA A 99 -3.01 -7.63 -8.51
C ALA A 99 -3.94 -7.96 -7.35
N MET A 100 -3.41 -8.35 -6.18
CA MET A 100 -4.23 -8.57 -4.99
C MET A 100 -4.97 -7.31 -4.54
N TYR A 101 -4.30 -6.16 -4.60
CA TYR A 101 -4.94 -4.87 -4.26
C TYR A 101 -6.01 -4.48 -5.27
N VAL A 102 -5.71 -4.66 -6.55
CA VAL A 102 -6.66 -4.34 -7.63
C VAL A 102 -7.88 -5.26 -7.56
N ALA A 103 -7.68 -6.55 -7.41
CA ALA A 103 -8.76 -7.52 -7.31
C ALA A 103 -9.65 -7.27 -6.09
N LEU A 104 -9.05 -6.93 -4.96
CA LEU A 104 -9.80 -6.57 -3.75
C LEU A 104 -10.66 -5.32 -3.99
N ALA A 105 -10.08 -4.29 -4.59
CA ALA A 105 -10.78 -3.05 -4.88
C ALA A 105 -11.97 -3.29 -5.81
N GLU A 106 -11.80 -4.11 -6.85
CA GLU A 106 -12.90 -4.50 -7.73
C GLU A 106 -14.02 -5.19 -6.96
N ARG A 107 -13.65 -6.14 -6.09
CA ARG A 107 -14.59 -6.92 -5.30
C ARG A 107 -15.40 -6.06 -4.32
N LEU A 108 -14.77 -5.06 -3.73
CA LEU A 108 -15.39 -4.15 -2.77
C LEU A 108 -16.03 -2.93 -3.42
N SER A 109 -15.80 -2.72 -4.71
CA SER A 109 -16.20 -1.49 -5.42
C SER A 109 -15.62 -0.24 -4.75
N LEU A 110 -14.36 -0.30 -4.37
CA LEU A 110 -13.62 0.79 -3.73
C LEU A 110 -12.43 1.19 -4.59
N PRO A 111 -11.99 2.45 -4.51
CA PRO A 111 -10.75 2.86 -5.18
C PRO A 111 -9.51 2.30 -4.49
N VAL A 112 -8.44 2.15 -5.26
CA VAL A 112 -7.08 1.88 -4.73
C VAL A 112 -6.35 3.20 -4.59
N LEU A 113 -5.83 3.50 -3.41
CA LEU A 113 -4.92 4.62 -3.19
C LEU A 113 -3.48 4.09 -3.23
N THR A 114 -2.67 4.64 -4.12
CA THR A 114 -1.28 4.21 -4.34
C THR A 114 -0.38 5.41 -4.66
N ASP A 115 0.91 5.31 -4.37
CA ASP A 115 1.90 6.26 -4.86
C ASP A 115 2.67 5.72 -6.07
N ASP A 116 2.29 4.56 -6.58
CA ASP A 116 2.89 3.96 -7.76
C ASP A 116 2.08 4.32 -9.01
N GLY A 117 2.62 5.25 -9.82
CA GLY A 117 1.94 5.72 -11.02
C GLY A 117 1.70 4.64 -12.07
N ARG A 118 2.39 3.49 -11.99
CA ARG A 118 2.18 2.39 -12.93
C ARG A 118 0.76 1.82 -12.82
N PHE A 119 0.17 1.81 -11.62
CA PHE A 119 -1.21 1.36 -11.44
C PHE A 119 -2.19 2.14 -12.32
N ALA A 120 -2.03 3.46 -12.38
CA ALA A 120 -2.95 4.34 -13.12
C ALA A 120 -2.93 4.10 -14.63
N GLY A 121 -1.78 3.66 -15.17
CA GLY A 121 -1.63 3.43 -16.60
C GLY A 121 -1.87 1.99 -17.05
N THR A 122 -2.15 1.08 -16.13
CA THR A 122 -2.24 -0.34 -16.44
C THR A 122 -3.66 -0.73 -16.85
N PRO A 123 -3.84 -1.34 -18.04
CA PRO A 123 -5.17 -1.75 -18.50
C PRO A 123 -5.59 -3.10 -17.90
N GLY A 124 -6.80 -3.54 -18.26
CA GLY A 124 -7.29 -4.88 -17.99
C GLY A 124 -8.04 -5.06 -16.68
N HIS A 125 -8.19 -4.01 -15.90
CA HIS A 125 -8.93 -4.04 -14.63
C HIS A 125 -10.06 -3.02 -14.62
N HIS A 126 -10.92 -3.12 -13.60
CA HIS A 126 -12.09 -2.25 -13.43
C HIS A 126 -12.01 -1.38 -12.17
N ALA A 127 -10.90 -1.43 -11.42
CA ALA A 127 -10.75 -0.63 -10.23
C ALA A 127 -10.45 0.84 -10.58
N GLU A 128 -11.01 1.76 -9.77
CA GLU A 128 -10.58 3.15 -9.81
C GLU A 128 -9.22 3.26 -9.12
N ILE A 129 -8.27 3.88 -9.77
CA ILE A 129 -6.93 4.12 -9.20
C ILE A 129 -6.83 5.58 -8.82
N GLN A 130 -6.55 5.83 -7.54
CA GLN A 130 -6.26 7.16 -7.03
C GLN A 130 -4.76 7.24 -6.77
N TYR A 131 -4.07 7.94 -7.66
CA TYR A 131 -2.63 8.12 -7.57
C TYR A 131 -2.31 9.32 -6.69
N GLN A 132 -1.49 9.08 -5.66
CA GLN A 132 -1.01 10.10 -4.74
C GLN A 132 0.50 10.27 -4.97
N PRO A 133 0.91 11.22 -5.84
CA PRO A 133 2.33 11.39 -6.13
C PRO A 133 3.11 11.84 -4.90
N ARG A 134 4.40 11.52 -4.89
CA ARG A 134 5.30 11.97 -3.81
C ARG A 134 5.53 13.46 -3.93
N PRO A 135 5.49 14.21 -2.79
CA PRO A 135 5.79 15.64 -2.82
C PRO A 135 7.21 15.93 -3.30
N GLY A 136 7.39 17.01 -4.02
CA GLY A 136 8.70 17.48 -4.42
C GLY A 136 9.36 16.77 -5.59
N LEU A 137 8.61 15.96 -6.31
CA LEU A 137 9.11 15.31 -7.52
C LEU A 137 8.68 16.05 -8.78
#